data_2411781c894bfce655084f1310b08013
#
_entry.id   2411781c894bfce655084f1310b08013
#
_cell.length_a   1.000
_cell.length_b   1.000
_cell.length_c   1.000
_cell.angle_alpha   90.00
_cell.angle_beta   90.00
_cell.angle_gamma   90.00
#
_symmetry.space_group_name_H-M   'P 1'
#
loop_
_entity.id
_entity.type
_entity.pdbx_description
1 polymer ?
#
loop_
_entity_poly.entity_id
_entity_poly.type
_entity_poly.pdbx_seq_one_letter_code
_entity_poly.pdbx_strand_id
1 'polypeptide(L)'
;MSIIRSIGLAGAGIGRSLISNFGMAQIGQASRIRRKDAPPRRSLASFAYSRQRFDIGLHELLQRRRARVLFVCLGNSCRSQMAEGFARAYGSDVLEPHSAGICPAYRISRRTRRVMDEKGISLTAGFAPKNISTFNLDDFDVIVNLSEYSLPNTSCVVLKCVLRDPSCGDEDTFRDVQEDVEQVVCSLIEKCRSARR
;
A
#
# COMPACT_ATOMS: atom_id res chain seq x y z
N MET A 1 -19.38 -6.18 65.70
CA MET A 1 -20.68 -6.88 65.72
C MET A 1 -20.89 -7.38 64.31
N SER A 2 -20.45 -8.62 64.00
CA SER A 2 -21.28 -9.84 64.01
C SER A 2 -22.35 -9.76 62.88
N ILE A 3 -22.46 -10.67 61.94
CA ILE A 3 -22.52 -12.15 61.89
C ILE A 3 -22.46 -12.54 60.41
N ILE A 4 -21.56 -13.30 59.82
CA ILE A 4 -21.42 -14.73 59.51
C ILE A 4 -22.76 -15.47 59.25
N ARG A 5 -22.79 -16.12 58.07
CA ARG A 5 -23.19 -17.50 57.73
C ARG A 5 -23.43 -17.58 56.23
N SER A 6 -22.59 -18.22 55.43
CA SER A 6 -22.41 -19.69 55.24
C SER A 6 -23.68 -20.46 54.95
N ILE A 7 -23.69 -21.16 53.86
CA ILE A 7 -24.26 -22.45 53.43
C ILE A 7 -24.41 -22.37 51.91
N GLY A 8 -23.97 -23.25 51.06
CA GLY A 8 -23.47 -24.59 51.11
C GLY A 8 -23.50 -25.18 49.75
N LEU A 9 -22.61 -26.09 49.50
CA LEU A 9 -22.38 -27.00 48.37
C LEU A 9 -23.63 -27.56 47.68
N ALA A 10 -23.50 -27.77 46.40
CA ALA A 10 -23.72 -28.97 45.56
C ALA A 10 -23.90 -28.50 44.13
N GLY A 11 -23.20 -28.91 43.12
CA GLY A 11 -22.69 -30.20 42.73
C GLY A 11 -23.08 -30.44 41.29
N ALA A 12 -22.16 -31.07 40.56
CA ALA A 12 -22.36 -31.63 39.21
C ALA A 12 -22.47 -30.62 38.07
N GLY A 13 -21.54 -30.47 37.15
CA GLY A 13 -20.96 -31.52 36.31
C GLY A 13 -21.48 -31.33 34.91
N ILE A 14 -20.60 -31.49 33.93
CA ILE A 14 -20.91 -31.70 32.52
C ILE A 14 -21.02 -30.40 31.66
N GLY A 15 -19.96 -30.22 30.86
CA GLY A 15 -19.93 -29.24 29.77
C GLY A 15 -18.55 -28.98 29.20
N ARG A 16 -17.66 -29.99 29.26
CA ARG A 16 -16.51 -30.08 28.34
C ARG A 16 -17.08 -30.42 26.98
N SER A 17 -16.60 -29.72 25.99
CA SER A 17 -16.71 -29.99 24.56
C SER A 17 -17.44 -28.90 23.83
N LEU A 18 -16.68 -28.18 23.05
CA LEU A 18 -16.84 -27.77 21.66
C LEU A 18 -15.98 -26.51 21.34
N ILE A 19 -14.72 -26.51 21.77
CA ILE A 19 -13.69 -25.67 21.13
C ILE A 19 -12.49 -26.57 20.81
N SER A 20 -12.72 -27.51 19.89
CA SER A 20 -11.64 -28.19 19.20
C SER A 20 -12.16 -28.55 17.83
N ASN A 21 -11.39 -28.20 16.81
CA ASN A 21 -11.58 -28.46 15.41
C ASN A 21 -12.08 -27.29 14.55
N PHE A 22 -11.36 -26.16 14.57
CA PHE A 22 -11.12 -25.48 13.32
C PHE A 22 -9.70 -25.80 12.88
N GLY A 23 -9.63 -26.61 11.83
CA GLY A 23 -8.48 -27.35 11.37
C GLY A 23 -7.25 -26.49 11.11
N MET A 24 -6.19 -26.83 11.83
CA MET A 24 -4.82 -26.75 11.35
C MET A 24 -4.63 -27.83 10.27
N ALA A 25 -5.18 -27.63 9.11
CA ALA A 25 -4.87 -28.46 7.97
C ALA A 25 -5.18 -27.65 6.70
N GLN A 26 -4.21 -26.92 6.26
CA GLN A 26 -3.83 -26.58 4.89
C GLN A 26 -2.83 -25.41 4.82
N ILE A 27 -1.80 -25.43 5.66
CA ILE A 27 -0.56 -24.72 5.40
C ILE A 27 0.43 -25.77 4.89
N GLY A 28 0.17 -26.24 3.71
CA GLY A 28 1.03 -27.21 3.05
C GLY A 28 0.82 -27.14 1.56
N GLN A 29 1.81 -26.64 0.88
CA GLN A 29 1.99 -26.50 -0.57
C GLN A 29 1.70 -25.09 -1.12
N ALA A 30 2.50 -24.13 -0.69
CA ALA A 30 2.86 -23.03 -1.58
C ALA A 30 3.76 -23.66 -2.68
N SER A 31 3.12 -24.18 -3.73
CA SER A 31 3.81 -24.60 -4.94
C SER A 31 4.63 -23.41 -5.44
N ARG A 32 5.96 -23.61 -5.57
CA ARG A 32 6.87 -22.69 -6.26
C ARG A 32 6.27 -22.39 -7.62
N ILE A 33 5.62 -21.24 -7.76
CA ILE A 33 5.21 -20.72 -9.06
C ILE A 33 6.50 -20.45 -9.82
N ARG A 34 6.79 -21.29 -10.81
CA ARG A 34 7.94 -21.10 -11.70
C ARG A 34 7.77 -19.78 -12.44
N ARG A 35 8.86 -19.06 -12.73
CA ARG A 35 8.88 -17.80 -13.49
C ARG A 35 8.06 -17.83 -14.79
N LYS A 36 7.73 -19.02 -15.32
CA LYS A 36 6.90 -19.21 -16.52
C LYS A 36 5.40 -19.00 -16.28
N ASP A 37 4.94 -19.03 -15.03
CA ASP A 37 3.51 -18.92 -14.67
C ASP A 37 3.15 -17.54 -14.08
N ALA A 38 4.08 -16.58 -14.09
CA ALA A 38 3.79 -15.21 -13.73
C ALA A 38 2.88 -14.61 -14.82
N PRO A 39 1.76 -13.96 -14.43
CA PRO A 39 0.92 -13.29 -15.40
C PRO A 39 1.77 -12.29 -16.18
N PRO A 40 1.51 -12.11 -17.49
CA PRO A 40 2.30 -11.22 -18.33
C PRO A 40 2.35 -9.84 -17.68
N ARG A 41 3.55 -9.24 -17.65
CA ARG A 41 3.74 -7.84 -17.18
C ARG A 41 2.71 -6.99 -17.92
N ARG A 42 1.70 -6.50 -17.20
CA ARG A 42 0.67 -5.65 -17.79
C ARG A 42 1.35 -4.39 -18.29
N SER A 43 1.35 -4.19 -19.59
CA SER A 43 1.88 -2.99 -20.21
C SER A 43 1.14 -1.78 -19.63
N LEU A 44 1.85 -0.66 -19.47
CA LEU A 44 1.30 0.63 -19.03
C LEU A 44 0.11 1.13 -19.87
N ALA A 45 -0.21 0.44 -20.97
CA ALA A 45 -1.38 0.69 -21.81
C ALA A 45 -2.74 0.51 -21.09
N SER A 46 -2.79 -0.20 -19.95
CA SER A 46 -4.03 -0.31 -19.13
C SER A 46 -4.32 0.92 -18.27
N PHE A 47 -3.45 1.93 -18.27
CA PHE A 47 -3.67 3.25 -17.66
C PHE A 47 -4.68 4.14 -18.41
N ALA A 48 -5.40 3.60 -19.37
CA ALA A 48 -6.29 4.37 -20.26
C ALA A 48 -7.61 4.84 -19.65
N TYR A 49 -7.76 4.83 -18.32
CA TYR A 49 -9.00 5.31 -17.71
C TYR A 49 -8.90 6.80 -17.30
N SER A 50 -9.76 7.60 -17.95
CA SER A 50 -9.99 9.06 -17.75
C SER A 50 -8.85 10.02 -18.13
N ARG A 51 -8.24 9.82 -19.29
CA ARG A 51 -7.21 10.72 -19.84
C ARG A 51 -7.63 12.20 -19.89
N GLN A 52 -8.83 12.52 -20.29
CA GLN A 52 -9.23 13.91 -20.58
C GLN A 52 -9.42 14.81 -19.35
N ARG A 53 -9.97 14.33 -18.22
CA ARG A 53 -10.11 15.13 -17.00
C ARG A 53 -8.79 15.30 -16.25
N PHE A 54 -7.93 14.28 -16.33
CA PHE A 54 -6.61 14.32 -15.70
C PHE A 54 -5.69 15.34 -16.38
N ASP A 55 -5.71 15.42 -17.70
CA ASP A 55 -4.78 16.27 -18.45
C ASP A 55 -5.08 17.76 -18.34
N ILE A 56 -6.36 18.18 -18.31
CA ILE A 56 -6.74 19.61 -18.27
C ILE A 56 -6.57 20.20 -16.87
N GLY A 57 -7.06 19.54 -15.82
CA GLY A 57 -6.95 20.03 -14.45
C GLY A 57 -5.52 19.98 -13.90
N LEU A 58 -4.77 18.94 -14.26
CA LEU A 58 -3.37 18.78 -13.84
C LEU A 58 -2.45 19.82 -14.49
N HIS A 59 -2.70 20.20 -15.75
CA HIS A 59 -1.90 21.21 -16.45
C HIS A 59 -1.95 22.57 -15.73
N GLU A 60 -3.12 23.01 -15.33
CA GLU A 60 -3.31 24.32 -14.66
C GLU A 60 -2.73 24.35 -13.23
N LEU A 61 -2.85 23.23 -12.50
CA LEU A 61 -2.31 23.05 -11.15
C LEU A 61 -0.78 23.01 -11.14
N LEU A 62 -0.18 22.30 -12.10
CA LEU A 62 1.26 22.07 -12.14
C LEU A 62 2.09 23.28 -12.57
N GLN A 63 1.48 24.28 -13.20
CA GLN A 63 2.18 25.53 -13.53
C GLN A 63 2.55 26.34 -12.29
N ARG A 64 1.86 26.14 -11.16
CA ARG A 64 1.98 27.00 -9.96
C ARG A 64 2.68 26.31 -8.78
N ARG A 65 2.59 25.00 -8.63
CA ARG A 65 3.15 24.25 -7.49
C ARG A 65 3.42 22.76 -7.83
N ARG A 66 4.13 22.09 -6.96
CA ARG A 66 4.28 20.63 -7.05
C ARG A 66 2.93 19.95 -6.81
N ALA A 67 2.64 18.87 -7.54
CA ALA A 67 1.43 18.08 -7.32
C ALA A 67 1.52 17.32 -5.99
N ARG A 68 0.52 17.44 -5.14
CA ARG A 68 0.38 16.64 -3.93
C ARG A 68 -0.18 15.26 -4.29
N VAL A 69 0.62 14.23 -4.11
CA VAL A 69 0.28 12.86 -4.51
C VAL A 69 0.24 11.94 -3.30
N LEU A 70 -0.84 11.16 -3.16
CA LEU A 70 -0.96 10.13 -2.13
C LEU A 70 -0.87 8.74 -2.77
N PHE A 71 0.17 7.99 -2.45
CA PHE A 71 0.30 6.58 -2.82
C PHE A 71 -0.35 5.70 -1.76
N VAL A 72 -1.29 4.84 -2.16
CA VAL A 72 -2.05 4.00 -1.23
C VAL A 72 -1.86 2.52 -1.56
N CYS A 73 -1.64 1.71 -0.53
CA CYS A 73 -1.72 0.25 -0.62
C CYS A 73 -2.42 -0.30 0.64
N LEU A 74 -2.44 -1.61 0.85
CA LEU A 74 -3.10 -2.18 2.03
C LEU A 74 -2.37 -1.77 3.33
N GLY A 75 -1.12 -2.16 3.49
CA GLY A 75 -0.37 -2.08 4.75
C GLY A 75 0.54 -0.86 4.92
N ASN A 76 0.72 -0.02 3.91
CA ASN A 76 1.72 1.07 3.92
C ASN A 76 3.11 0.61 4.43
N SER A 77 3.47 -0.63 4.12
CA SER A 77 4.73 -1.24 4.54
C SER A 77 5.65 -1.64 3.38
N CYS A 78 5.10 -1.70 2.16
CA CYS A 78 5.81 -2.10 0.95
C CYS A 78 5.52 -1.11 -0.20
N ARG A 79 4.59 -1.43 -1.11
CA ARG A 79 4.31 -0.73 -2.37
C ARG A 79 4.23 0.80 -2.25
N SER A 80 3.39 1.32 -1.38
CA SER A 80 3.21 2.77 -1.23
C SER A 80 4.40 3.47 -0.58
N GLN A 81 5.17 2.77 0.27
CA GLN A 81 6.43 3.29 0.82
C GLN A 81 7.53 3.35 -0.24
N MET A 82 7.64 2.33 -1.09
CA MET A 82 8.53 2.35 -2.26
C MET A 82 8.18 3.51 -3.19
N ALA A 83 6.87 3.68 -3.49
CA ALA A 83 6.40 4.75 -4.36
C ALA A 83 6.72 6.14 -3.80
N GLU A 84 6.49 6.38 -2.51
CA GLU A 84 6.88 7.63 -1.85
C GLU A 84 8.39 7.84 -1.92
N GLY A 85 9.19 6.79 -1.69
CA GLY A 85 10.66 6.83 -1.79
C GLY A 85 11.15 7.23 -3.17
N PHE A 86 10.67 6.57 -4.22
CA PHE A 86 11.01 6.92 -5.61
C PHE A 86 10.55 8.31 -5.98
N ALA A 87 9.33 8.70 -5.62
CA ALA A 87 8.80 10.02 -5.93
C ALA A 87 9.59 11.15 -5.24
N ARG A 88 10.06 10.95 -4.01
CA ARG A 88 10.96 11.89 -3.33
C ARG A 88 12.34 11.98 -3.98
N ALA A 89 12.88 10.82 -4.41
CA ALA A 89 14.20 10.76 -5.03
C ALA A 89 14.22 11.35 -6.45
N TYR A 90 13.22 11.02 -7.27
CA TYR A 90 13.25 11.30 -8.71
C TYR A 90 12.36 12.46 -9.16
N GLY A 91 11.35 12.84 -8.37
CA GLY A 91 10.30 13.77 -8.76
C GLY A 91 10.06 14.92 -7.80
N SER A 92 11.00 15.23 -6.90
CA SER A 92 10.86 16.31 -5.91
C SER A 92 10.69 17.71 -6.52
N ASP A 93 11.04 17.88 -7.78
CA ASP A 93 10.81 19.09 -8.57
C ASP A 93 9.34 19.28 -8.96
N VAL A 94 8.59 18.19 -9.18
CA VAL A 94 7.19 18.24 -9.67
C VAL A 94 6.18 17.63 -8.70
N LEU A 95 6.61 16.80 -7.75
CA LEU A 95 5.74 16.08 -6.80
C LEU A 95 6.00 16.48 -5.35
N GLU A 96 4.94 16.50 -4.55
CA GLU A 96 4.94 16.47 -3.09
C GLU A 96 4.31 15.13 -2.66
N PRO A 97 5.13 14.06 -2.53
CA PRO A 97 4.62 12.72 -2.33
C PRO A 97 4.36 12.38 -0.88
N HIS A 98 3.27 11.66 -0.66
CA HIS A 98 2.85 11.07 0.60
C HIS A 98 2.45 9.60 0.37
N SER A 99 2.41 8.81 1.43
CA SER A 99 1.89 7.44 1.37
C SER A 99 0.99 7.10 2.54
N ALA A 100 0.04 6.18 2.32
CA ALA A 100 -0.87 5.68 3.33
C ALA A 100 -1.23 4.21 3.11
N GLY A 101 -1.81 3.59 4.13
CA GLY A 101 -2.39 2.27 4.10
C GLY A 101 -3.84 2.26 4.51
N ILE A 102 -4.62 1.35 3.94
CA ILE A 102 -6.01 1.12 4.35
C ILE A 102 -6.04 0.45 5.73
N CYS A 103 -5.11 -0.50 5.94
CA CYS A 103 -4.87 -1.19 7.20
C CYS A 103 -3.36 -1.19 7.48
N PRO A 104 -2.81 -0.11 8.06
CA PRO A 104 -1.37 0.08 8.17
C PRO A 104 -0.73 -0.97 9.08
N ALA A 105 0.40 -1.50 8.61
CA ALA A 105 1.25 -2.39 9.39
C ALA A 105 1.97 -1.62 10.51
N TYR A 106 2.47 -2.36 11.50
CA TYR A 106 3.23 -1.76 12.61
C TYR A 106 4.53 -1.07 12.14
N ARG A 107 5.16 -1.59 11.08
CA ARG A 107 6.44 -1.08 10.54
C ARG A 107 6.58 -1.35 9.05
N ILE A 108 7.50 -0.63 8.42
CA ILE A 108 7.94 -0.92 7.06
C ILE A 108 8.63 -2.29 7.04
N SER A 109 8.34 -3.11 6.02
CA SER A 109 8.98 -4.41 5.83
C SER A 109 10.51 -4.26 5.73
N ARG A 110 11.25 -5.17 6.38
CA ARG A 110 12.71 -5.21 6.27
C ARG A 110 13.16 -5.44 4.82
N ARG A 111 12.41 -6.29 4.09
CA ARG A 111 12.70 -6.53 2.67
C ARG A 111 12.46 -5.28 1.83
N THR A 112 11.41 -4.52 2.11
CA THR A 112 11.17 -3.22 1.46
C THR A 112 12.36 -2.27 1.64
N ARG A 113 12.86 -2.13 2.88
CA ARG A 113 14.03 -1.28 3.15
C ARG A 113 15.25 -1.76 2.37
N ARG A 114 15.55 -3.07 2.41
CA ARG A 114 16.70 -3.66 1.73
C ARG A 114 16.67 -3.40 0.22
N VAL A 115 15.56 -3.72 -0.46
CA VAL A 115 15.49 -3.52 -1.91
C VAL A 115 15.54 -2.03 -2.29
N MET A 116 15.02 -1.13 -1.47
CA MET A 116 15.14 0.31 -1.69
C MET A 116 16.57 0.81 -1.44
N ASP A 117 17.27 0.26 -0.44
CA ASP A 117 18.69 0.56 -0.19
C ASP A 117 19.56 0.08 -1.37
N GLU A 118 19.23 -1.02 -2.07
CA GLU A 118 19.87 -1.47 -3.31
C GLU A 118 19.79 -0.42 -4.44
N LYS A 119 18.77 0.43 -4.43
CA LYS A 119 18.61 1.57 -5.34
C LYS A 119 19.21 2.88 -4.80
N GLY A 120 19.87 2.83 -3.64
CA GLY A 120 20.41 4.02 -2.98
C GLY A 120 19.34 4.92 -2.33
N ILE A 121 18.14 4.40 -2.11
CA ILE A 121 17.01 5.15 -1.51
C ILE A 121 16.72 4.61 -0.12
N SER A 122 17.12 5.35 0.92
CA SER A 122 16.92 4.93 2.30
C SER A 122 15.54 5.34 2.82
N LEU A 123 14.75 4.36 3.27
CA LEU A 123 13.45 4.58 3.92
C LEU A 123 13.60 4.72 5.45
N THR A 124 14.34 5.73 5.91
CA THR A 124 14.63 5.95 7.32
C THR A 124 13.85 7.12 7.93
N ALA A 125 14.42 8.31 7.91
CA ALA A 125 13.80 9.49 8.51
C ALA A 125 12.52 9.92 7.77
N GLY A 126 11.42 10.05 8.50
CA GLY A 126 10.13 10.48 7.96
C GLY A 126 9.31 9.39 7.25
N PHE A 127 9.83 8.15 7.17
CA PHE A 127 9.09 7.02 6.63
C PHE A 127 8.54 6.14 7.76
N ALA A 128 7.20 6.05 7.82
CA ALA A 128 6.47 5.16 8.74
C ALA A 128 5.11 4.80 8.13
N PRO A 129 4.54 3.64 8.47
CA PRO A 129 3.17 3.33 8.07
C PRO A 129 2.18 4.34 8.68
N LYS A 130 1.31 4.88 7.81
CA LYS A 130 0.27 5.86 8.15
C LYS A 130 -1.09 5.35 7.70
N ASN A 131 -2.13 5.60 8.49
CA ASN A 131 -3.49 5.25 8.09
C ASN A 131 -4.03 6.27 7.09
N ILE A 132 -4.73 5.80 6.07
CA ILE A 132 -5.39 6.68 5.09
C ILE A 132 -6.37 7.66 5.76
N SER A 133 -7.01 7.26 6.85
CA SER A 133 -7.95 8.10 7.61
C SER A 133 -7.30 9.30 8.31
N THR A 134 -5.96 9.35 8.39
CA THR A 134 -5.25 10.51 8.94
C THR A 134 -5.09 11.66 7.94
N PHE A 135 -5.50 11.43 6.69
CA PHE A 135 -5.43 12.40 5.62
C PHE A 135 -6.83 12.86 5.20
N ASN A 136 -6.98 14.16 4.92
CA ASN A 136 -8.10 14.62 4.11
C ASN A 136 -7.75 14.35 2.64
N LEU A 137 -8.48 13.42 2.01
CA LEU A 137 -8.19 12.97 0.65
C LEU A 137 -8.37 14.06 -0.40
N ASP A 138 -9.25 15.02 -0.14
CA ASP A 138 -9.51 16.14 -1.05
C ASP A 138 -8.39 17.20 -1.05
N ASP A 139 -7.41 17.08 -0.13
CA ASP A 139 -6.21 17.91 -0.14
C ASP A 139 -5.16 17.47 -1.18
N PHE A 140 -5.37 16.34 -1.83
CA PHE A 140 -4.46 15.78 -2.83
C PHE A 140 -4.93 16.10 -4.25
N ASP A 141 -3.97 16.30 -5.15
CA ASP A 141 -4.27 16.46 -6.57
C ASP A 141 -4.51 15.12 -7.25
N VAL A 142 -3.79 14.08 -6.78
CA VAL A 142 -3.88 12.71 -7.31
C VAL A 142 -3.69 11.71 -6.19
N ILE A 143 -4.51 10.67 -6.18
CA ILE A 143 -4.33 9.48 -5.35
C ILE A 143 -3.98 8.30 -6.27
N VAL A 144 -2.87 7.65 -6.01
CA VAL A 144 -2.45 6.44 -6.75
C VAL A 144 -2.73 5.22 -5.88
N ASN A 145 -3.78 4.48 -6.21
CA ASN A 145 -4.13 3.25 -5.52
C ASN A 145 -3.39 2.05 -6.12
N LEU A 146 -2.39 1.55 -5.39
CA LEU A 146 -1.55 0.41 -5.76
C LEU A 146 -2.14 -0.94 -5.32
N SER A 147 -3.35 -0.94 -4.75
CA SER A 147 -4.05 -2.13 -4.26
C SER A 147 -5.33 -2.40 -5.04
N GLU A 148 -5.88 -3.60 -4.84
CA GLU A 148 -7.17 -3.99 -5.38
C GLU A 148 -8.36 -3.40 -4.61
N TYR A 149 -8.13 -2.95 -3.36
CA TYR A 149 -9.16 -2.48 -2.45
C TYR A 149 -9.72 -1.11 -2.85
N SER A 150 -10.99 -0.90 -2.56
CA SER A 150 -11.62 0.40 -2.75
C SER A 150 -11.16 1.40 -1.69
N LEU A 151 -11.02 2.65 -2.09
CA LEU A 151 -10.72 3.75 -1.20
C LEU A 151 -12.01 4.42 -0.69
N PRO A 152 -11.95 5.17 0.42
CA PRO A 152 -13.04 6.05 0.82
C PRO A 152 -13.43 7.01 -0.30
N ASN A 153 -14.67 7.49 -0.27
CA ASN A 153 -15.14 8.47 -1.24
C ASN A 153 -14.32 9.76 -1.16
N THR A 154 -13.95 10.28 -2.31
CA THR A 154 -13.20 11.54 -2.46
C THR A 154 -13.55 12.19 -3.79
N SER A 155 -13.45 13.51 -3.86
CA SER A 155 -13.54 14.28 -5.11
C SER A 155 -12.23 14.27 -5.89
N CYS A 156 -11.13 13.83 -5.26
CA CYS A 156 -9.80 13.74 -5.86
C CYS A 156 -9.74 12.73 -7.01
N VAL A 157 -8.85 12.97 -7.96
CA VAL A 157 -8.57 12.01 -9.04
C VAL A 157 -7.88 10.77 -8.49
N VAL A 158 -8.50 9.60 -8.63
CA VAL A 158 -7.93 8.32 -8.20
C VAL A 158 -7.44 7.52 -9.41
N LEU A 159 -6.13 7.29 -9.48
CA LEU A 159 -5.50 6.40 -10.45
C LEU A 159 -5.37 5.00 -9.85
N LYS A 160 -6.10 4.03 -10.39
CA LYS A 160 -6.02 2.64 -9.94
C LYS A 160 -4.91 1.90 -10.69
N CYS A 161 -3.83 1.56 -9.98
CA CYS A 161 -2.64 0.89 -10.49
C CYS A 161 -2.37 -0.36 -9.66
N VAL A 162 -3.21 -1.38 -9.82
CA VAL A 162 -3.11 -2.60 -8.99
C VAL A 162 -1.79 -3.33 -9.27
N LEU A 163 -0.94 -3.41 -8.26
CA LEU A 163 0.31 -4.16 -8.27
C LEU A 163 0.22 -5.36 -7.32
N ARG A 164 1.00 -6.41 -7.63
CA ARG A 164 1.12 -7.60 -6.79
C ARG A 164 1.53 -7.21 -5.37
N ASP A 165 0.95 -7.86 -4.35
CA ASP A 165 1.40 -7.73 -2.97
C ASP A 165 2.63 -8.63 -2.73
N PRO A 166 3.81 -8.09 -2.37
CA PRO A 166 5.00 -8.89 -2.13
C PRO A 166 5.05 -9.51 -0.73
N SER A 167 4.09 -9.24 0.16
CA SER A 167 4.18 -9.56 1.59
C SER A 167 4.43 -11.03 1.89
N CYS A 168 3.91 -11.95 1.07
CA CYS A 168 4.10 -13.39 1.19
C CYS A 168 5.23 -13.93 0.28
N GLY A 169 5.92 -13.06 -0.46
CA GLY A 169 6.96 -13.43 -1.41
C GLY A 169 8.36 -13.48 -0.79
N ASP A 170 9.29 -13.96 -1.60
CA ASP A 170 10.73 -13.89 -1.34
C ASP A 170 11.31 -12.51 -1.71
N GLU A 171 12.62 -12.38 -1.64
CA GLU A 171 13.31 -11.13 -1.92
C GLU A 171 13.25 -10.76 -3.40
N ASP A 172 13.28 -11.75 -4.30
CA ASP A 172 13.11 -11.51 -5.74
C ASP A 172 11.72 -10.97 -6.06
N THR A 173 10.69 -11.47 -5.38
CA THR A 173 9.33 -10.92 -5.48
C THR A 173 9.28 -9.43 -5.07
N PHE A 174 10.04 -9.05 -4.04
CA PHE A 174 10.13 -7.64 -3.62
C PHE A 174 10.85 -6.79 -4.66
N ARG A 175 11.90 -7.31 -5.34
CA ARG A 175 12.59 -6.61 -6.43
C ARG A 175 11.69 -6.45 -7.66
N ASP A 176 10.97 -7.51 -8.04
CA ASP A 176 10.01 -7.44 -9.16
C ASP A 176 8.95 -6.35 -8.90
N VAL A 177 8.36 -6.32 -7.70
CA VAL A 177 7.37 -5.30 -7.33
C VAL A 177 7.99 -3.91 -7.21
N GLN A 178 9.23 -3.80 -6.75
CA GLN A 178 9.97 -2.53 -6.70
C GLN A 178 10.12 -1.95 -8.11
N GLU A 179 10.51 -2.77 -9.10
CA GLU A 179 10.63 -2.33 -10.50
C GLU A 179 9.28 -1.85 -11.06
N ASP A 180 8.18 -2.58 -10.77
CA ASP A 180 6.83 -2.19 -11.20
C ASP A 180 6.41 -0.85 -10.56
N VAL A 181 6.70 -0.65 -9.27
CA VAL A 181 6.42 0.62 -8.56
C VAL A 181 7.25 1.75 -9.15
N GLU A 182 8.54 1.53 -9.40
CA GLU A 182 9.44 2.51 -10.01
C GLU A 182 8.90 2.99 -11.37
N GLN A 183 8.43 2.07 -12.22
CA GLN A 183 7.84 2.40 -13.52
C GLN A 183 6.58 3.25 -13.39
N VAL A 184 5.69 2.92 -12.45
CA VAL A 184 4.48 3.71 -12.16
C VAL A 184 4.84 5.14 -11.77
N VAL A 185 5.81 5.29 -10.86
CA VAL A 185 6.24 6.60 -10.36
C VAL A 185 6.94 7.41 -11.45
N CYS A 186 7.85 6.81 -12.21
CA CYS A 186 8.53 7.49 -13.32
C CYS A 186 7.53 7.99 -14.38
N SER A 187 6.54 7.16 -14.74
CA SER A 187 5.49 7.56 -15.69
C SER A 187 4.66 8.75 -15.17
N LEU A 188 4.38 8.80 -13.87
CA LEU A 188 3.67 9.92 -13.26
C LEU A 188 4.53 11.19 -13.30
N ILE A 189 5.81 11.11 -12.95
CA ILE A 189 6.77 12.22 -12.98
C ILE A 189 6.89 12.80 -14.39
N GLU A 190 7.03 11.95 -15.41
CA GLU A 190 7.13 12.36 -16.81
C GLU A 190 5.88 13.13 -17.26
N LYS A 191 4.69 12.66 -16.90
CA LYS A 191 3.43 13.37 -17.19
C LYS A 191 3.38 14.72 -16.51
N CYS A 192 3.79 14.80 -15.23
CA CYS A 192 3.83 16.05 -14.50
C CYS A 192 4.84 17.04 -15.11
N ARG A 193 6.00 16.58 -15.54
CA ARG A 193 7.00 17.41 -16.23
C ARG A 193 6.53 17.88 -17.61
N SER A 194 5.85 17.00 -18.35
CA SER A 194 5.31 17.33 -19.67
C SER A 194 4.19 18.39 -19.59
N ALA A 195 3.39 18.36 -18.52
CA ALA A 195 2.33 19.33 -18.29
C ALA A 195 2.85 20.73 -17.87
N ARG A 196 4.14 20.86 -17.51
CA ARG A 196 4.80 22.14 -17.17
C ARG A 196 5.49 22.82 -18.36
N ARG A 197 5.60 22.12 -19.48
CA ARG A 197 6.18 22.66 -20.73
C ARG A 197 5.10 23.33 -21.59
#